data_1fb0358a5bed74bf7711920d40a1335b
#
_entry.id   1fb0358a5bed74bf7711920d40a1335b
#
_cell.length_a   1.000
_cell.length_b   1.000
_cell.length_c   1.000
_cell.angle_alpha   90.00
_cell.angle_beta   90.00
_cell.angle_gamma   90.00
#
_symmetry.space_group_name_H-M   'P 1'
#
loop_
_entity.id
_entity.type
_entity.pdbx_description
1 polymer ?
#
loop_
_entity_poly.entity_id
_entity_poly.type
_entity_poly.pdbx_seq_one_letter_code
_entity_poly.pdbx_strand_id
1 'polypeptide(L)'
;MIYTVTFNPGIDYVVRLDRELQVGDGNRARGEDCVLGGKGINVSGVLAELGCRNTALGFVAGETGAWLERGLAAQGITTDFIHLEQGMTRINVKIKAGQETELNGAGPDIPESAMEQLEAQLDKLAEGDILILAGSIPSSLPQTTYERLLARLEGHGVHTVVDATRDLLVNVLQYHPFLIKPNNHELGEIVGRTLTTDTDITAAARTLQEKGARNVLVSMAGDGALLLDEKGEVHRIGTPKGKVVNSVGAGDSMVAGFVAGYLRSGSYLEALRLGTACGSATAFSLGLAKKEKIDALLATI
;
A
#
# COMPACT_ATOMS: atom_id res chain seq x y z
N MET A 1 4.60 7.71 -16.05
CA MET A 1 3.35 7.75 -15.25
C MET A 1 3.46 6.84 -14.04
N ILE A 2 2.53 6.94 -13.07
CA ILE A 2 2.46 6.03 -11.91
C ILE A 2 1.12 5.30 -11.97
N TYR A 3 1.16 3.99 -11.82
CA TYR A 3 -0.02 3.13 -11.77
C TYR A 3 -0.02 2.35 -10.45
N THR A 4 -1.15 2.25 -9.79
CA THR A 4 -1.32 1.41 -8.61
C THR A 4 -2.34 0.33 -8.90
N VAL A 5 -2.14 -0.89 -8.42
CA VAL A 5 -3.12 -1.96 -8.57
C VAL A 5 -3.67 -2.35 -7.20
N THR A 6 -4.99 -2.38 -7.09
CA THR A 6 -5.71 -2.91 -5.93
C THR A 6 -6.65 -4.02 -6.41
N PHE A 7 -6.30 -5.29 -6.13
CA PHE A 7 -7.13 -6.42 -6.56
C PHE A 7 -8.49 -6.47 -5.87
N ASN A 8 -8.55 -6.06 -4.62
CA ASN A 8 -9.76 -6.14 -3.82
C ASN A 8 -10.00 -4.84 -3.05
N PRO A 9 -10.31 -3.74 -3.77
CA PRO A 9 -10.68 -2.47 -3.14
C PRO A 9 -11.94 -2.64 -2.29
N GLY A 10 -12.19 -1.72 -1.38
CA GLY A 10 -13.36 -1.81 -0.53
C GLY A 10 -13.74 -0.50 0.13
N ILE A 11 -14.89 -0.53 0.75
CA ILE A 11 -15.41 0.55 1.58
C ILE A 11 -15.31 0.08 3.03
N ASP A 12 -14.53 0.76 3.85
CA ASP A 12 -14.47 0.53 5.29
C ASP A 12 -15.61 1.34 5.94
N TYR A 13 -16.64 0.64 6.38
CA TYR A 13 -17.74 1.21 7.15
C TYR A 13 -17.41 1.16 8.63
N VAL A 14 -17.03 2.31 9.18
CA VAL A 14 -16.59 2.46 10.58
C VAL A 14 -17.77 2.83 11.45
N VAL A 15 -18.14 1.94 12.37
CA VAL A 15 -19.24 2.12 13.32
C VAL A 15 -18.67 2.33 14.72
N ARG A 16 -19.05 3.45 15.39
CA ARG A 16 -18.62 3.73 16.76
C ARG A 16 -19.76 3.50 17.73
N LEU A 17 -19.47 2.74 18.78
CA LEU A 17 -20.39 2.48 19.89
C LEU A 17 -19.93 3.20 21.16
N ASP A 18 -20.89 3.58 22.01
CA ASP A 18 -20.59 4.15 23.35
C ASP A 18 -20.26 3.07 24.38
N ARG A 19 -20.53 1.81 24.06
CA ARG A 19 -20.34 0.66 24.97
C ARG A 19 -19.79 -0.53 24.21
N GLU A 20 -19.42 -1.58 24.93
CA GLU A 20 -19.03 -2.87 24.37
C GLU A 20 -20.10 -3.42 23.41
N LEU A 21 -19.63 -4.06 22.33
CA LEU A 21 -20.51 -4.76 21.39
C LEU A 21 -21.25 -5.89 22.10
N GLN A 22 -22.57 -5.84 22.09
CA GLN A 22 -23.43 -6.89 22.61
C GLN A 22 -23.80 -7.86 21.50
N VAL A 23 -23.16 -9.04 21.50
CA VAL A 23 -23.46 -10.09 20.53
C VAL A 23 -24.83 -10.69 20.81
N GLY A 24 -25.66 -10.80 19.77
CA GLY A 24 -27.03 -11.33 19.89
C GLY A 24 -28.09 -10.29 20.26
N ASP A 25 -27.71 -9.02 20.41
CA ASP A 25 -28.64 -7.93 20.75
C ASP A 25 -28.46 -6.75 19.75
N GLY A 26 -29.42 -5.81 19.80
CA GLY A 26 -29.40 -4.58 19.02
C GLY A 26 -28.40 -3.57 19.57
N ASN A 27 -27.38 -3.19 18.77
CA ASN A 27 -26.42 -2.15 19.10
C ASN A 27 -26.72 -0.87 18.31
N ARG A 28 -26.74 0.27 18.97
CA ARG A 28 -26.92 1.58 18.31
C ARG A 28 -25.60 2.31 18.15
N ALA A 29 -25.30 2.72 16.92
CA ALA A 29 -24.13 3.52 16.64
C ALA A 29 -24.28 4.93 17.24
N ARG A 30 -23.16 5.46 17.76
CA ARG A 30 -22.99 6.88 18.11
C ARG A 30 -22.59 7.72 16.91
N GLY A 31 -21.87 7.12 15.96
CA GLY A 31 -21.38 7.75 14.76
C GLY A 31 -20.87 6.73 13.77
N GLU A 32 -20.87 7.12 12.53
CA GLU A 32 -20.52 6.28 11.40
C GLU A 32 -19.68 7.05 10.40
N ASP A 33 -18.72 6.39 9.78
CA ASP A 33 -17.91 6.93 8.67
C ASP A 33 -17.74 5.87 7.59
N CYS A 34 -17.56 6.35 6.36
CA CYS A 34 -17.16 5.52 5.24
C CYS A 34 -15.79 5.95 4.74
N VAL A 35 -14.84 5.04 4.74
CA VAL A 35 -13.50 5.27 4.23
C VAL A 35 -13.30 4.41 2.99
N LEU A 36 -13.01 5.05 1.86
CA LEU A 36 -12.70 4.35 0.62
C LEU A 36 -11.26 3.87 0.68
N GLY A 37 -11.00 2.61 0.37
CA GLY A 37 -9.71 2.02 0.64
C GLY A 37 -9.34 0.84 -0.23
N GLY A 38 -8.18 0.38 0.10
CA GLY A 38 -7.36 -0.63 -0.55
C GLY A 38 -5.94 -0.12 -0.62
N LYS A 39 -4.94 -0.97 -0.42
CA LYS A 39 -3.55 -0.51 -0.29
C LYS A 39 -3.08 0.34 -1.49
N GLY A 40 -3.31 -0.11 -2.74
CA GLY A 40 -2.96 0.67 -3.92
C GLY A 40 -3.74 1.99 -4.02
N ILE A 41 -5.02 2.02 -3.60
CA ILE A 41 -5.83 3.24 -3.52
C ILE A 41 -5.26 4.20 -2.48
N ASN A 42 -4.81 3.71 -1.32
CA ASN A 42 -4.16 4.54 -0.31
C ASN A 42 -2.89 5.18 -0.85
N VAL A 43 -2.07 4.41 -1.57
CA VAL A 43 -0.89 4.94 -2.28
C VAL A 43 -1.29 6.02 -3.27
N SER A 44 -2.31 5.78 -4.11
CA SER A 44 -2.83 6.75 -5.08
C SER A 44 -3.30 8.05 -4.42
N GLY A 45 -4.01 7.95 -3.30
CA GLY A 45 -4.48 9.11 -2.54
C GLY A 45 -3.35 9.99 -2.04
N VAL A 46 -2.31 9.40 -1.47
CA VAL A 46 -1.15 10.16 -0.97
C VAL A 46 -0.32 10.71 -2.13
N LEU A 47 -0.17 9.98 -3.24
CA LEU A 47 0.47 10.50 -4.45
C LEU A 47 -0.28 11.74 -5.00
N ALA A 48 -1.62 11.71 -5.01
CA ALA A 48 -2.44 12.85 -5.43
C ALA A 48 -2.24 14.06 -4.49
N GLU A 49 -2.25 13.86 -3.17
CA GLU A 49 -1.92 14.91 -2.18
C GLU A 49 -0.53 15.52 -2.41
N LEU A 50 0.43 14.72 -2.83
CA LEU A 50 1.76 15.18 -3.19
C LEU A 50 1.83 15.83 -4.59
N GLY A 51 0.74 15.89 -5.35
CA GLY A 51 0.69 16.45 -6.69
C GLY A 51 1.30 15.53 -7.76
N CYS A 52 1.45 14.24 -7.48
CA CYS A 52 1.94 13.26 -8.45
C CYS A 52 0.78 12.65 -9.25
N ARG A 53 0.81 12.81 -10.56
CA ARG A 53 -0.17 12.18 -11.46
C ARG A 53 -0.05 10.67 -11.35
N ASN A 54 -1.16 10.01 -11.08
CA ASN A 54 -1.24 8.56 -10.99
C ASN A 54 -2.60 8.06 -11.45
N THR A 55 -2.71 6.77 -11.74
CA THR A 55 -3.95 6.08 -12.09
C THR A 55 -4.10 4.83 -11.25
N ALA A 56 -5.23 4.71 -10.54
CA ALA A 56 -5.57 3.51 -9.79
C ALA A 56 -6.26 2.50 -10.70
N LEU A 57 -5.68 1.29 -10.79
CA LEU A 57 -6.17 0.12 -11.50
C LEU A 57 -6.69 -0.91 -10.49
N GLY A 58 -7.49 -1.85 -10.97
CA GLY A 58 -8.04 -2.96 -10.19
C GLY A 58 -9.45 -3.31 -10.62
N PHE A 59 -10.21 -3.91 -9.72
CA PHE A 59 -11.52 -4.46 -10.04
C PHE A 59 -12.59 -3.91 -9.11
N VAL A 60 -13.71 -3.52 -9.70
CA VAL A 60 -14.90 -3.06 -8.97
C VAL A 60 -16.14 -3.77 -9.46
N ALA A 61 -17.18 -3.86 -8.63
CA ALA A 61 -18.43 -4.51 -8.98
C ALA A 61 -19.62 -3.82 -8.34
N GLY A 62 -20.74 -3.80 -9.05
CA GLY A 62 -22.04 -3.35 -8.54
C GLY A 62 -22.08 -1.89 -8.07
N GLU A 63 -23.12 -1.55 -7.35
CA GLU A 63 -23.37 -0.19 -6.85
C GLU A 63 -22.29 0.29 -5.85
N THR A 64 -21.75 -0.64 -5.06
CA THR A 64 -20.65 -0.31 -4.14
C THR A 64 -19.36 0.03 -4.86
N GLY A 65 -19.11 -0.60 -6.03
CA GLY A 65 -18.01 -0.23 -6.92
C GLY A 65 -18.19 1.16 -7.50
N ALA A 66 -19.36 1.44 -8.03
CA ALA A 66 -19.70 2.77 -8.54
C ALA A 66 -19.63 3.86 -7.45
N TRP A 67 -20.03 3.55 -6.22
CA TRP A 67 -19.87 4.46 -5.08
C TRP A 67 -18.39 4.73 -4.78
N LEU A 68 -17.57 3.66 -4.73
CA LEU A 68 -16.13 3.80 -4.50
C LEU A 68 -15.48 4.71 -5.57
N GLU A 69 -15.74 4.48 -6.86
CA GLU A 69 -15.17 5.31 -7.94
C GLU A 69 -15.59 6.77 -7.86
N ARG A 70 -16.89 7.04 -7.63
CA ARG A 70 -17.37 8.43 -7.45
C ARG A 70 -16.67 9.13 -6.29
N GLY A 71 -16.45 8.40 -5.19
CA GLY A 71 -15.78 8.96 -4.03
C GLY A 71 -14.28 9.21 -4.27
N LEU A 72 -13.61 8.34 -5.00
CA LEU A 72 -12.20 8.52 -5.38
C LEU A 72 -12.04 9.70 -6.35
N ALA A 73 -12.92 9.82 -7.33
CA ALA A 73 -12.93 10.94 -8.25
C ALA A 73 -13.12 12.29 -7.51
N ALA A 74 -14.00 12.32 -6.49
CA ALA A 74 -14.19 13.50 -5.64
C ALA A 74 -12.93 13.86 -4.81
N GLN A 75 -12.04 12.88 -4.57
CA GLN A 75 -10.73 13.07 -3.92
C GLN A 75 -9.61 13.41 -4.93
N GLY A 76 -9.93 13.55 -6.22
CA GLY A 76 -8.96 13.87 -7.27
C GLY A 76 -8.11 12.67 -7.70
N ILE A 77 -8.51 11.44 -7.36
CA ILE A 77 -7.82 10.22 -7.78
C ILE A 77 -8.38 9.78 -9.12
N THR A 78 -7.50 9.62 -10.11
CA THR A 78 -7.86 9.05 -11.42
C THR A 78 -7.95 7.54 -11.29
N THR A 79 -9.04 6.96 -11.80
CA THR A 79 -9.27 5.51 -11.80
C THR A 79 -9.43 4.99 -13.23
N ASP A 80 -8.96 3.76 -13.48
CA ASP A 80 -9.23 2.99 -14.70
C ASP A 80 -9.51 1.53 -14.27
N PHE A 81 -10.57 1.37 -13.45
CA PHE A 81 -10.98 0.09 -12.91
C PHE A 81 -11.71 -0.77 -13.94
N ILE A 82 -11.51 -2.07 -13.84
CA ILE A 82 -12.25 -3.06 -14.59
C ILE A 82 -13.56 -3.35 -13.84
N HIS A 83 -14.69 -3.18 -14.52
CA HIS A 83 -16.01 -3.42 -13.97
C HIS A 83 -16.41 -4.88 -14.15
N LEU A 84 -16.57 -5.61 -13.04
CA LEU A 84 -17.02 -6.99 -13.04
C LEU A 84 -18.54 -7.05 -13.18
N GLU A 85 -19.03 -8.01 -13.98
CA GLU A 85 -20.47 -8.18 -14.23
C GLU A 85 -21.24 -8.70 -13.02
N GLN A 86 -20.57 -9.41 -12.12
CA GLN A 86 -21.19 -10.06 -10.97
C GLN A 86 -20.54 -9.67 -9.65
N GLY A 87 -21.32 -9.76 -8.59
CA GLY A 87 -20.86 -9.48 -7.25
C GLY A 87 -20.98 -8.01 -6.85
N MET A 88 -20.26 -7.65 -5.82
CA MET A 88 -20.19 -6.28 -5.31
C MET A 88 -18.79 -6.00 -4.77
N THR A 89 -18.30 -4.78 -4.97
CA THR A 89 -17.11 -4.28 -4.26
C THR A 89 -17.35 -4.38 -2.75
N ARG A 90 -16.41 -4.95 -2.04
CA ARG A 90 -16.61 -5.33 -0.63
C ARG A 90 -16.82 -4.12 0.27
N ILE A 91 -17.61 -4.36 1.31
CA ILE A 91 -17.71 -3.49 2.48
C ILE A 91 -17.08 -4.23 3.65
N ASN A 92 -16.10 -3.60 4.29
CA ASN A 92 -15.57 -4.06 5.56
C ASN A 92 -16.27 -3.28 6.67
N VAL A 93 -16.74 -3.94 7.71
CA VAL A 93 -17.36 -3.28 8.87
C VAL A 93 -16.33 -3.24 10.00
N LYS A 94 -15.99 -2.03 10.45
CA LYS A 94 -15.06 -1.79 11.56
C LYS A 94 -15.82 -1.24 12.77
N ILE A 95 -16.02 -2.07 13.77
CA ILE A 95 -16.75 -1.71 14.98
C ILE A 95 -15.75 -1.21 16.02
N LYS A 96 -15.80 0.10 16.29
CA LYS A 96 -15.03 0.78 17.32
C LYS A 96 -15.87 0.82 18.60
N ALA A 97 -15.61 -0.14 19.48
CA ALA A 97 -16.19 -0.29 20.81
C ALA A 97 -15.07 -0.37 21.84
N GLY A 98 -15.29 -0.93 23.00
CA GLY A 98 -14.20 -1.21 23.97
C GLY A 98 -13.13 -2.11 23.38
N GLN A 99 -13.55 -3.17 22.68
CA GLN A 99 -12.69 -3.95 21.78
C GLN A 99 -13.03 -3.64 20.34
N GLU A 100 -12.00 -3.43 19.52
CA GLU A 100 -12.18 -3.25 18.09
C GLU A 100 -12.47 -4.60 17.42
N THR A 101 -13.53 -4.63 16.59
CA THR A 101 -13.94 -5.82 15.85
C THR A 101 -14.04 -5.48 14.37
N GLU A 102 -13.47 -6.32 13.51
CA GLU A 102 -13.53 -6.15 12.07
C GLU A 102 -14.22 -7.34 11.41
N LEU A 103 -15.15 -7.03 10.49
CA LEU A 103 -15.79 -7.99 9.58
C LEU A 103 -15.35 -7.61 8.16
N ASN A 104 -14.44 -8.39 7.59
CA ASN A 104 -13.90 -8.11 6.27
C ASN A 104 -14.69 -8.88 5.20
N GLY A 105 -15.28 -8.14 4.26
CA GLY A 105 -15.96 -8.72 3.10
C GLY A 105 -14.98 -9.44 2.17
N ALA A 106 -15.43 -10.54 1.54
CA ALA A 106 -14.61 -11.28 0.58
C ALA A 106 -14.33 -10.46 -0.71
N GLY A 107 -15.30 -9.67 -1.14
CA GLY A 107 -15.28 -9.02 -2.44
C GLY A 107 -15.78 -9.92 -3.56
N PRO A 108 -15.83 -9.43 -4.80
CA PRO A 108 -16.26 -10.18 -5.96
C PRO A 108 -15.20 -11.17 -6.42
N ASP A 109 -15.61 -12.26 -7.02
CA ASP A 109 -14.71 -13.15 -7.76
C ASP A 109 -14.21 -12.46 -9.02
N ILE A 110 -12.92 -12.59 -9.30
CA ILE A 110 -12.27 -12.01 -10.46
C ILE A 110 -12.10 -13.11 -11.52
N PRO A 111 -12.86 -13.09 -12.63
CA PRO A 111 -12.71 -14.07 -13.68
C PRO A 111 -11.45 -13.83 -14.50
N GLU A 112 -10.96 -14.88 -15.18
CA GLU A 112 -9.76 -14.79 -16.03
C GLU A 112 -9.88 -13.70 -17.11
N SER A 113 -11.07 -13.52 -17.67
CA SER A 113 -11.32 -12.47 -18.68
C SER A 113 -11.12 -11.04 -18.13
N ALA A 114 -11.34 -10.82 -16.84
CA ALA A 114 -11.03 -9.55 -16.19
C ALA A 114 -9.51 -9.41 -15.92
N MET A 115 -8.83 -10.51 -15.58
CA MET A 115 -7.37 -10.51 -15.48
C MET A 115 -6.70 -10.20 -16.82
N GLU A 116 -7.20 -10.75 -17.93
CA GLU A 116 -6.72 -10.42 -19.27
C GLU A 116 -6.89 -8.93 -19.61
N GLN A 117 -7.98 -8.30 -19.14
CA GLN A 117 -8.17 -6.85 -19.29
C GLN A 117 -7.13 -6.05 -18.50
N LEU A 118 -6.84 -6.44 -17.24
CA LEU A 118 -5.77 -5.80 -16.45
C LEU A 118 -4.42 -5.95 -17.14
N GLU A 119 -4.11 -7.13 -17.66
CA GLU A 119 -2.89 -7.37 -18.42
C GLU A 119 -2.78 -6.47 -19.65
N ALA A 120 -3.88 -6.32 -20.40
CA ALA A 120 -3.93 -5.41 -21.53
C ALA A 120 -3.79 -3.92 -21.15
N GLN A 121 -4.17 -3.54 -19.92
CA GLN A 121 -3.85 -2.20 -19.38
C GLN A 121 -2.35 -2.09 -19.09
N LEU A 122 -1.75 -3.12 -18.49
CA LEU A 122 -0.33 -3.13 -18.14
C LEU A 122 0.58 -3.18 -19.38
N ASP A 123 0.16 -3.80 -20.48
CA ASP A 123 0.90 -3.80 -21.76
C ASP A 123 1.10 -2.40 -22.35
N LYS A 124 0.33 -1.43 -21.91
CA LYS A 124 0.45 -0.02 -22.33
C LYS A 124 1.51 0.76 -21.56
N LEU A 125 2.04 0.18 -20.49
CA LEU A 125 3.07 0.81 -19.69
C LEU A 125 4.37 0.86 -20.49
N ALA A 126 5.08 1.99 -20.39
CA ALA A 126 6.30 2.26 -21.12
C ALA A 126 7.50 2.38 -20.18
N GLU A 127 8.69 2.42 -20.76
CA GLU A 127 9.94 2.67 -20.03
C GLU A 127 9.85 3.94 -19.16
N GLY A 128 10.25 3.82 -17.90
CA GLY A 128 10.19 4.88 -16.90
C GLY A 128 8.84 5.03 -16.20
N ASP A 129 7.80 4.30 -16.60
CA ASP A 129 6.57 4.21 -15.81
C ASP A 129 6.81 3.44 -14.51
N ILE A 130 5.97 3.69 -13.50
CA ILE A 130 6.03 3.01 -12.21
C ILE A 130 4.74 2.23 -12.01
N LEU A 131 4.86 0.93 -11.72
CA LEU A 131 3.74 0.08 -11.32
C LEU A 131 3.88 -0.29 -9.85
N ILE A 132 2.86 -0.01 -9.05
CA ILE A 132 2.81 -0.33 -7.62
C ILE A 132 1.79 -1.43 -7.40
N LEU A 133 2.26 -2.61 -7.00
CA LEU A 133 1.44 -3.74 -6.59
C LEU A 133 1.39 -3.76 -5.07
N ALA A 134 0.23 -3.47 -4.49
CA ALA A 134 0.08 -3.37 -3.05
C ALA A 134 -1.14 -4.14 -2.54
N GLY A 135 -0.92 -4.93 -1.49
CA GLY A 135 -1.96 -5.69 -0.81
C GLY A 135 -1.91 -7.20 -1.08
N SER A 136 -2.95 -7.86 -0.58
CA SER A 136 -3.13 -9.31 -0.76
C SER A 136 -3.82 -9.64 -2.08
N ILE A 137 -3.58 -10.84 -2.56
CA ILE A 137 -4.33 -11.43 -3.67
C ILE A 137 -5.60 -12.06 -3.10
N PRO A 138 -6.79 -11.76 -3.65
CA PRO A 138 -8.03 -12.40 -3.22
C PRO A 138 -8.02 -13.90 -3.52
N SER A 139 -8.80 -14.67 -2.77
CA SER A 139 -8.84 -16.14 -2.88
C SER A 139 -9.35 -16.66 -4.24
N SER A 140 -10.01 -15.82 -5.01
CA SER A 140 -10.45 -16.13 -6.39
C SER A 140 -9.30 -16.17 -7.40
N LEU A 141 -8.12 -15.67 -7.04
CA LEU A 141 -6.95 -15.63 -7.91
C LEU A 141 -5.82 -16.52 -7.37
N PRO A 142 -4.97 -17.08 -8.24
CA PRO A 142 -3.76 -17.80 -7.85
C PRO A 142 -2.81 -16.89 -7.05
N GLN A 143 -2.11 -17.45 -6.07
CA GLN A 143 -1.09 -16.71 -5.31
C GLN A 143 0.12 -16.28 -6.18
N THR A 144 0.26 -16.85 -7.38
CA THR A 144 1.26 -16.49 -8.39
C THR A 144 0.86 -15.29 -9.25
N THR A 145 -0.26 -14.63 -8.96
CA THR A 145 -0.77 -13.52 -9.79
C THR A 145 0.24 -12.36 -9.90
N TYR A 146 0.93 -11.98 -8.81
CA TYR A 146 1.95 -10.94 -8.90
C TYR A 146 3.13 -11.36 -9.77
N GLU A 147 3.57 -12.61 -9.67
CA GLU A 147 4.62 -13.18 -10.53
C GLU A 147 4.21 -13.09 -12.01
N ARG A 148 2.96 -13.47 -12.33
CA ARG A 148 2.40 -13.39 -13.69
C ARG A 148 2.45 -11.97 -14.24
N LEU A 149 2.06 -10.96 -13.46
CA LEU A 149 2.08 -9.57 -13.90
C LEU A 149 3.50 -9.03 -14.08
N LEU A 150 4.42 -9.38 -13.17
CA LEU A 150 5.80 -8.92 -13.25
C LEU A 150 6.56 -9.57 -14.40
N ALA A 151 6.35 -10.88 -14.63
CA ALA A 151 6.91 -11.58 -15.79
C ALA A 151 6.50 -10.93 -17.11
N ARG A 152 5.26 -10.44 -17.20
CA ARG A 152 4.75 -9.76 -18.39
C ARG A 152 5.45 -8.43 -18.67
N LEU A 153 5.89 -7.74 -17.63
CA LEU A 153 6.56 -6.43 -17.72
C LEU A 153 8.08 -6.53 -17.86
N GLU A 154 8.61 -7.74 -17.83
CA GLU A 154 10.06 -7.96 -17.96
C GLU A 154 10.57 -7.39 -19.30
N GLY A 155 11.61 -6.59 -19.24
CA GLY A 155 12.19 -5.92 -20.41
C GLY A 155 11.47 -4.64 -20.88
N HIS A 156 10.33 -4.26 -20.29
CA HIS A 156 9.61 -3.02 -20.68
C HIS A 156 10.19 -1.75 -20.03
N GLY A 157 11.18 -1.86 -19.15
CA GLY A 157 11.77 -0.70 -18.46
C GLY A 157 10.86 -0.05 -17.43
N VAL A 158 9.80 -0.75 -17.00
CA VAL A 158 8.87 -0.30 -15.95
C VAL A 158 9.50 -0.52 -14.58
N HIS A 159 9.44 0.47 -13.71
CA HIS A 159 9.85 0.34 -12.32
C HIS A 159 8.72 -0.28 -11.48
N THR A 160 8.90 -1.51 -11.02
CA THR A 160 7.89 -2.21 -10.23
C THR A 160 8.15 -2.02 -8.73
N VAL A 161 7.12 -1.66 -7.98
CA VAL A 161 7.13 -1.50 -6.53
C VAL A 161 6.18 -2.52 -5.93
N VAL A 162 6.64 -3.31 -4.96
CA VAL A 162 5.82 -4.38 -4.36
C VAL A 162 5.74 -4.21 -2.84
N ASP A 163 4.52 -3.99 -2.34
CA ASP A 163 4.18 -4.01 -0.92
C ASP A 163 3.28 -5.20 -0.61
N ALA A 164 3.90 -6.34 -0.43
CA ALA A 164 3.27 -7.61 -0.15
C ALA A 164 3.95 -8.31 1.03
N THR A 165 3.37 -9.40 1.51
CA THR A 165 3.87 -10.13 2.67
C THR A 165 4.31 -11.56 2.33
N ARG A 166 5.24 -12.12 3.10
CA ARG A 166 5.65 -13.54 3.07
C ARG A 166 6.03 -14.03 1.66
N ASP A 167 5.52 -15.19 1.28
CA ASP A 167 5.84 -15.85 0.02
C ASP A 167 5.51 -14.98 -1.20
N LEU A 168 4.43 -14.21 -1.13
CA LEU A 168 4.06 -13.29 -2.21
C LEU A 168 5.15 -12.24 -2.49
N LEU A 169 5.86 -11.78 -1.45
CA LEU A 169 6.99 -10.86 -1.62
C LEU A 169 8.24 -11.60 -2.11
N VAL A 170 8.52 -12.79 -1.55
CA VAL A 170 9.74 -13.54 -1.89
C VAL A 170 9.71 -14.02 -3.34
N ASN A 171 8.58 -14.50 -3.81
CA ASN A 171 8.43 -15.06 -5.16
C ASN A 171 8.63 -14.03 -6.27
N VAL A 172 8.36 -12.75 -6.00
CA VAL A 172 8.52 -11.69 -7.00
C VAL A 172 9.94 -11.15 -7.11
N LEU A 173 10.86 -11.52 -6.22
CA LEU A 173 12.23 -11.00 -6.21
C LEU A 173 13.01 -11.35 -7.49
N GLN A 174 12.74 -12.50 -8.10
CA GLN A 174 13.34 -12.93 -9.36
C GLN A 174 13.08 -11.98 -10.54
N TYR A 175 12.04 -11.12 -10.44
CA TYR A 175 11.70 -10.10 -11.45
C TYR A 175 12.33 -8.73 -11.16
N HIS A 176 13.27 -8.67 -10.24
CA HIS A 176 14.06 -7.48 -9.90
C HIS A 176 13.23 -6.22 -9.60
N PRO A 177 12.25 -6.28 -8.66
CA PRO A 177 11.44 -5.11 -8.34
C PRO A 177 12.33 -3.93 -7.93
N PHE A 178 11.97 -2.74 -8.44
CA PHE A 178 12.68 -1.50 -8.11
C PHE A 178 12.65 -1.22 -6.61
N LEU A 179 11.51 -1.48 -5.96
CA LEU A 179 11.34 -1.29 -4.53
C LEU A 179 10.47 -2.40 -3.93
N ILE A 180 10.91 -2.93 -2.81
CA ILE A 180 10.05 -3.70 -1.90
C ILE A 180 9.99 -3.01 -0.54
N LYS A 181 8.84 -3.15 0.19
CA LYS A 181 8.69 -2.54 1.50
C LYS A 181 8.15 -3.52 2.55
N PRO A 182 8.93 -4.43 3.11
CA PRO A 182 8.56 -5.14 4.33
C PRO A 182 8.64 -4.23 5.56
N ASN A 183 7.89 -4.54 6.62
CA ASN A 183 8.23 -4.04 7.94
C ASN A 183 9.30 -4.94 8.60
N ASN A 184 9.89 -4.52 9.73
CA ASN A 184 10.94 -5.28 10.42
C ASN A 184 10.48 -6.67 10.89
N HIS A 185 9.21 -6.85 11.23
CA HIS A 185 8.65 -8.15 11.62
C HIS A 185 8.47 -9.07 10.41
N GLU A 186 7.87 -8.57 9.33
CA GLU A 186 7.73 -9.30 8.06
C GLU A 186 9.09 -9.72 7.50
N LEU A 187 10.08 -8.83 7.56
CA LEU A 187 11.45 -9.13 7.15
C LEU A 187 12.05 -10.24 8.03
N GLY A 188 11.83 -10.18 9.35
CA GLY A 188 12.24 -11.20 10.31
C GLY A 188 11.60 -12.56 10.02
N GLU A 189 10.30 -12.60 9.72
CA GLU A 189 9.60 -13.83 9.32
C GLU A 189 10.22 -14.44 8.05
N ILE A 190 10.53 -13.63 7.04
CA ILE A 190 11.11 -14.06 5.77
C ILE A 190 12.50 -14.70 5.98
N VAL A 191 13.32 -14.13 6.87
CA VAL A 191 14.68 -14.67 7.14
C VAL A 191 14.72 -15.64 8.32
N GLY A 192 13.57 -15.94 8.93
CA GLY A 192 13.43 -16.94 10.00
C GLY A 192 14.08 -16.55 11.34
N ARG A 193 14.23 -15.24 11.63
CA ARG A 193 14.82 -14.74 12.88
C ARG A 193 14.24 -13.40 13.31
N THR A 194 14.30 -13.12 14.63
CA THR A 194 13.96 -11.80 15.16
C THR A 194 15.09 -10.81 14.84
N LEU A 195 14.73 -9.64 14.37
CA LEU A 195 15.66 -8.55 14.02
C LEU A 195 15.58 -7.48 15.12
N THR A 196 16.69 -7.22 15.81
CA THR A 196 16.71 -6.32 16.96
C THR A 196 17.61 -5.10 16.77
N THR A 197 18.53 -5.14 15.81
CA THR A 197 19.47 -4.06 15.55
C THR A 197 19.42 -3.63 14.09
N ASP A 198 19.85 -2.40 13.79
CA ASP A 198 19.99 -1.91 12.40
C ASP A 198 20.95 -2.81 11.59
N THR A 199 21.95 -3.42 12.24
CA THR A 199 22.84 -4.39 11.60
C THR A 199 22.10 -5.66 11.18
N ASP A 200 21.22 -6.20 12.05
CA ASP A 200 20.41 -7.38 11.73
C ASP A 200 19.46 -7.09 10.57
N ILE A 201 18.80 -5.91 10.60
CA ILE A 201 17.88 -5.46 9.58
C ILE A 201 18.60 -5.28 8.24
N THR A 202 19.77 -4.65 8.25
CA THR A 202 20.61 -4.48 7.06
C THR A 202 21.03 -5.82 6.45
N ALA A 203 21.48 -6.76 7.29
CA ALA A 203 21.88 -8.10 6.83
C ALA A 203 20.69 -8.86 6.22
N ALA A 204 19.51 -8.77 6.84
CA ALA A 204 18.29 -9.36 6.30
C ALA A 204 17.84 -8.68 4.98
N ALA A 205 17.92 -7.35 4.89
CA ALA A 205 17.62 -6.62 3.66
C ALA A 205 18.57 -7.03 2.52
N ARG A 206 19.87 -7.22 2.79
CA ARG A 206 20.85 -7.74 1.80
C ARG A 206 20.48 -9.11 1.26
N THR A 207 19.94 -10.00 2.10
CA THR A 207 19.44 -11.30 1.64
C THR A 207 18.33 -11.17 0.60
N LEU A 208 17.43 -10.17 0.74
CA LEU A 208 16.38 -9.92 -0.25
C LEU A 208 16.93 -9.23 -1.51
N GLN A 209 17.94 -8.38 -1.35
CA GLN A 209 18.63 -7.74 -2.46
C GLN A 209 19.40 -8.80 -3.30
N GLU A 210 20.09 -9.71 -2.67
CA GLU A 210 20.79 -10.83 -3.32
C GLU A 210 19.82 -11.76 -4.08
N LYS A 211 18.54 -11.83 -3.64
CA LYS A 211 17.49 -12.58 -4.33
C LYS A 211 16.85 -11.79 -5.49
N GLY A 212 17.19 -10.49 -5.65
CA GLY A 212 16.79 -9.71 -6.79
C GLY A 212 16.16 -8.35 -6.52
N ALA A 213 15.73 -8.02 -5.30
CA ALA A 213 15.21 -6.68 -5.01
C ALA A 213 16.28 -5.62 -5.28
N ARG A 214 15.93 -4.55 -6.00
CA ARG A 214 16.89 -3.45 -6.23
C ARG A 214 17.03 -2.59 -4.97
N ASN A 215 15.91 -2.16 -4.39
CA ASN A 215 15.88 -1.35 -3.17
C ASN A 215 14.98 -2.03 -2.13
N VAL A 216 15.43 -2.07 -0.88
CA VAL A 216 14.70 -2.67 0.24
C VAL A 216 14.44 -1.59 1.29
N LEU A 217 13.19 -1.14 1.38
CA LEU A 217 12.72 -0.15 2.36
C LEU A 217 12.09 -0.89 3.55
N VAL A 218 12.73 -0.84 4.70
CA VAL A 218 12.23 -1.49 5.91
C VAL A 218 11.59 -0.48 6.83
N SER A 219 10.27 -0.58 7.05
CA SER A 219 9.56 0.25 8.02
C SER A 219 9.67 -0.34 9.42
N MET A 220 9.91 0.51 10.43
CA MET A 220 10.15 0.09 11.82
C MET A 220 9.28 0.85 12.81
N ALA A 221 8.06 1.16 12.42
CA ALA A 221 7.08 1.89 13.24
C ALA A 221 7.70 3.14 13.92
N GLY A 222 7.69 3.20 15.26
CA GLY A 222 8.25 4.33 16.04
C GLY A 222 9.76 4.53 15.89
N ASP A 223 10.48 3.53 15.41
CA ASP A 223 11.93 3.60 15.20
C ASP A 223 12.30 4.19 13.82
N GLY A 224 11.32 4.45 12.96
CA GLY A 224 11.52 5.08 11.66
C GLY A 224 11.68 4.09 10.52
N ALA A 225 12.66 4.28 9.65
CA ALA A 225 12.87 3.43 8.49
C ALA A 225 14.34 3.27 8.13
N LEU A 226 14.67 2.14 7.50
CA LEU A 226 15.95 1.83 6.93
C LEU A 226 15.77 1.49 5.45
N LEU A 227 16.59 2.06 4.59
CA LEU A 227 16.67 1.75 3.17
C LEU A 227 18.04 1.15 2.87
N LEU A 228 18.05 -0.02 2.25
CA LEU A 228 19.19 -0.54 1.51
C LEU A 228 18.93 -0.26 0.03
N ASP A 229 19.71 0.65 -0.57
CA ASP A 229 19.53 1.03 -1.96
C ASP A 229 20.26 0.10 -2.94
N GLU A 230 19.96 0.22 -4.23
CA GLU A 230 20.53 -0.62 -5.28
C GLU A 230 22.05 -0.47 -5.47
N LYS A 231 22.67 0.57 -4.88
CA LYS A 231 24.13 0.74 -4.84
C LYS A 231 24.77 0.05 -3.64
N GLY A 232 23.94 -0.54 -2.75
CA GLY A 232 24.37 -1.19 -1.52
C GLY A 232 24.62 -0.20 -0.36
N GLU A 233 24.23 1.07 -0.52
CA GLU A 233 24.30 2.07 0.54
C GLU A 233 23.12 1.91 1.50
N VAL A 234 23.37 2.15 2.80
CA VAL A 234 22.37 2.07 3.86
C VAL A 234 22.00 3.46 4.34
N HIS A 235 20.74 3.81 4.23
CA HIS A 235 20.21 5.07 4.72
C HIS A 235 19.28 4.78 5.90
N ARG A 236 19.39 5.58 6.97
CA ARG A 236 18.61 5.42 8.20
C ARG A 236 17.96 6.75 8.59
N ILE A 237 16.66 6.71 8.87
CA ILE A 237 15.91 7.90 9.35
C ILE A 237 15.02 7.48 10.53
N GLY A 238 15.05 8.27 11.60
CA GLY A 238 14.11 8.16 12.71
C GLY A 238 12.74 8.77 12.36
N THR A 239 11.71 8.43 13.13
CA THR A 239 10.40 9.07 12.99
C THR A 239 10.42 10.50 13.53
N PRO A 240 9.68 11.44 12.90
CA PRO A 240 9.40 12.72 13.53
C PRO A 240 8.58 12.53 14.82
N LYS A 241 8.68 13.49 15.72
CA LYS A 241 7.92 13.43 16.98
C LYS A 241 6.42 13.65 16.73
N GLY A 242 5.57 12.81 17.31
CA GLY A 242 4.12 12.94 17.21
C GLY A 242 3.38 11.87 18.02
N LYS A 243 2.07 12.04 18.15
CA LYS A 243 1.20 11.07 18.80
C LYS A 243 0.53 10.20 17.74
N VAL A 244 0.72 8.89 17.85
CA VAL A 244 0.02 7.92 16.98
C VAL A 244 -1.48 7.98 17.26
N VAL A 245 -2.26 8.14 16.20
CA VAL A 245 -3.73 8.19 16.21
C VAL A 245 -4.27 6.94 15.53
N ASN A 246 -3.73 6.62 14.33
CA ASN A 246 -4.13 5.46 13.54
C ASN A 246 -2.99 5.04 12.60
N SER A 247 -2.49 3.83 12.73
CA SER A 247 -1.37 3.34 11.89
C SER A 247 -1.81 2.73 10.55
N VAL A 248 -3.10 2.58 10.30
CA VAL A 248 -3.63 2.02 9.04
C VAL A 248 -3.27 2.93 7.87
N GLY A 249 -2.69 2.37 6.82
CA GLY A 249 -2.25 3.11 5.64
C GLY A 249 -0.91 3.85 5.78
N ALA A 250 -0.24 3.80 6.94
CA ALA A 250 1.06 4.44 7.13
C ALA A 250 2.14 3.83 6.21
N GLY A 251 2.12 2.50 6.04
CA GLY A 251 3.01 1.80 5.11
C GLY A 251 2.76 2.19 3.65
N ASP A 252 1.49 2.26 3.24
CA ASP A 252 1.08 2.68 1.90
C ASP A 252 1.52 4.13 1.63
N SER A 253 1.36 5.01 2.63
CA SER A 253 1.80 6.40 2.57
C SER A 253 3.32 6.53 2.45
N MET A 254 4.07 5.65 3.12
CA MET A 254 5.53 5.59 3.02
C MET A 254 5.96 5.19 1.61
N VAL A 255 5.31 4.22 0.97
CA VAL A 255 5.56 3.85 -0.43
C VAL A 255 5.29 5.04 -1.35
N ALA A 256 4.14 5.72 -1.19
CA ALA A 256 3.78 6.88 -2.00
C ALA A 256 4.82 8.01 -1.87
N GLY A 257 5.20 8.33 -0.64
CA GLY A 257 6.21 9.36 -0.36
C GLY A 257 7.57 9.01 -0.91
N PHE A 258 8.00 7.74 -0.79
CA PHE A 258 9.26 7.27 -1.35
C PHE A 258 9.29 7.44 -2.88
N VAL A 259 8.27 6.94 -3.57
CA VAL A 259 8.16 7.06 -5.03
C VAL A 259 8.14 8.52 -5.47
N ALA A 260 7.35 9.36 -4.81
CA ALA A 260 7.28 10.80 -5.11
C ALA A 260 8.62 11.51 -4.87
N GLY A 261 9.31 11.20 -3.79
CA GLY A 261 10.62 11.76 -3.44
C GLY A 261 11.68 11.36 -4.45
N TYR A 262 11.73 10.09 -4.82
CA TYR A 262 12.66 9.58 -5.83
C TYR A 262 12.44 10.24 -7.20
N LEU A 263 11.20 10.31 -7.67
CA LEU A 263 10.87 10.95 -8.95
C LEU A 263 11.25 12.43 -9.01
N ARG A 264 11.18 13.14 -7.89
CA ARG A 264 11.50 14.56 -7.81
C ARG A 264 13.00 14.84 -7.76
N SER A 265 13.77 14.01 -7.07
CA SER A 265 15.14 14.31 -6.70
C SER A 265 16.19 13.38 -7.33
N GLY A 266 15.80 12.16 -7.72
CA GLY A 266 16.73 11.08 -8.05
C GLY A 266 17.56 10.59 -6.86
N SER A 267 17.26 11.06 -5.63
CA SER A 267 18.00 10.75 -4.42
C SER A 267 17.25 9.74 -3.54
N TYR A 268 17.90 8.64 -3.17
CA TYR A 268 17.35 7.64 -2.26
C TYR A 268 17.14 8.18 -0.84
N LEU A 269 18.03 9.09 -0.39
CA LEU A 269 17.89 9.72 0.92
C LEU A 269 16.66 10.63 0.95
N GLU A 270 16.44 11.47 -0.06
CA GLU A 270 15.25 12.33 -0.13
C GLU A 270 13.96 11.52 -0.32
N ALA A 271 14.02 10.41 -1.04
CA ALA A 271 12.93 9.46 -1.15
C ALA A 271 12.56 8.86 0.22
N LEU A 272 13.56 8.41 0.99
CA LEU A 272 13.38 7.88 2.34
C LEU A 272 12.81 8.93 3.30
N ARG A 273 13.32 10.18 3.25
CA ARG A 273 12.81 11.30 4.06
C ARG A 273 11.34 11.55 3.78
N LEU A 274 10.96 11.76 2.53
CA LEU A 274 9.56 12.02 2.17
C LEU A 274 8.67 10.82 2.48
N GLY A 275 9.13 9.59 2.25
CA GLY A 275 8.42 8.36 2.63
C GLY A 275 8.15 8.28 4.13
N THR A 276 9.16 8.56 4.96
CA THR A 276 9.04 8.57 6.42
C THR A 276 8.09 9.67 6.91
N ALA A 277 8.16 10.86 6.31
CA ALA A 277 7.24 11.96 6.63
C ALA A 277 5.79 11.59 6.30
N CYS A 278 5.53 11.00 5.13
CA CYS A 278 4.19 10.56 4.71
C CYS A 278 3.62 9.47 5.63
N GLY A 279 4.41 8.43 5.92
CA GLY A 279 4.01 7.36 6.83
C GLY A 279 3.69 7.89 8.23
N SER A 280 4.54 8.76 8.77
CA SER A 280 4.34 9.38 10.08
C SER A 280 3.13 10.32 10.10
N ALA A 281 2.94 11.12 9.05
CA ALA A 281 1.81 12.03 8.94
C ALA A 281 0.47 11.26 8.93
N THR A 282 0.42 10.12 8.24
CA THR A 282 -0.74 9.22 8.28
C THR A 282 -0.92 8.62 9.68
N ALA A 283 0.15 8.09 10.28
CA ALA A 283 0.07 7.51 11.63
C ALA A 283 -0.42 8.51 12.71
N PHE A 284 -0.18 9.80 12.51
CA PHE A 284 -0.61 10.89 13.41
C PHE A 284 -1.94 11.52 13.00
N SER A 285 -2.69 10.92 12.08
CA SER A 285 -3.99 11.40 11.57
C SER A 285 -5.07 10.35 11.75
N LEU A 286 -6.34 10.75 11.67
CA LEU A 286 -7.47 9.80 11.65
C LEU A 286 -7.55 9.02 10.33
N GLY A 287 -7.12 9.63 9.22
CA GLY A 287 -7.08 9.04 7.89
C GLY A 287 -5.73 9.27 7.22
N LEU A 288 -5.65 9.10 5.89
CA LEU A 288 -4.45 9.35 5.12
C LEU A 288 -4.00 10.81 5.28
N ALA A 289 -2.69 11.01 5.32
CA ALA A 289 -2.08 12.30 5.55
C ALA A 289 -2.40 13.31 4.46
N LYS A 290 -2.62 14.55 4.86
CA LYS A 290 -2.74 15.70 3.99
C LYS A 290 -1.40 16.39 3.81
N LYS A 291 -1.25 17.07 2.66
CA LYS A 291 0.02 17.70 2.25
C LYS A 291 0.61 18.61 3.32
N GLU A 292 -0.21 19.45 3.97
CA GLU A 292 0.26 20.39 4.99
C GLU A 292 0.95 19.67 6.16
N LYS A 293 0.41 18.53 6.59
CA LYS A 293 0.98 17.73 7.67
C LYS A 293 2.25 17.00 7.24
N ILE A 294 2.27 16.51 5.99
CA ILE A 294 3.47 15.90 5.41
C ILE A 294 4.61 16.93 5.38
N ASP A 295 4.36 18.13 4.82
CA ASP A 295 5.35 19.19 4.70
C ASP A 295 5.89 19.63 6.09
N ALA A 296 4.99 19.77 7.07
CA ALA A 296 5.36 20.12 8.44
C ALA A 296 6.29 19.08 9.08
N LEU A 297 6.02 17.78 8.89
CA LEU A 297 6.85 16.71 9.45
C LEU A 297 8.17 16.54 8.66
N LEU A 298 8.14 16.68 7.34
CA LEU A 298 9.33 16.61 6.49
C LEU A 298 10.38 17.66 6.89
N ALA A 299 9.94 18.84 7.32
CA ALA A 299 10.84 19.89 7.80
C ALA A 299 11.55 19.56 9.12
N THR A 300 11.17 18.48 9.81
CA THR A 300 11.73 18.08 11.12
C THR A 300 12.69 16.89 11.05
N ILE A 301 12.85 16.29 9.89
CA ILE A 301 13.67 15.08 9.67
C ILE A 301 14.65 15.22 8.50
#